data_88dd37ae7eaa5aa2b2de30856aba6a9d
#
_entry.id   88dd37ae7eaa5aa2b2de30856aba6a9d
#
_cell.length_a   1.000
_cell.length_b   1.000
_cell.length_c   1.000
_cell.angle_alpha   90.00
_cell.angle_beta   90.00
_cell.angle_gamma   90.00
#
_symmetry.space_group_name_H-M   'P 1'
#
loop_
_entity.id
_entity.type
_entity.pdbx_description
1 polymer ?
#
loop_
_entity_poly.entity_id
_entity_poly.type
_entity_poly.pdbx_seq_one_letter_code
_entity_poly.pdbx_strand_id
1 'polypeptide(L)'
;MHRSILVIDIEGSTAAARTNPVRQELRAQVYRMLGVAMGHAGIDGRWCDPFEDRGDGVLVLLHPVDELPKTLLLSRLVPKLAHQLVEYNAGLPAAERPRLGLRVRVVVHAGEVHRDENGCFGEAVDLACRLLDSPKLKQGLRESPAPLVLAVSEDIYWGIVRHGYDGICPSAYQPDLRVSVGGRRRQGYVHVPSVVQLMAADAAALQDHVA
;
A
#
# COMPACT_ATOMS: atom_id res chain seq x y z
N MET A 1 18.83 2.51 10.78
CA MET A 1 17.68 2.31 11.69
C MET A 1 16.64 1.42 11.03
N HIS A 2 16.11 0.41 11.73
CA HIS A 2 15.10 -0.48 11.16
C HIS A 2 13.76 0.23 11.01
N ARG A 3 13.06 0.03 9.87
CA ARG A 3 11.72 0.58 9.60
C ARG A 3 10.84 -0.44 8.88
N SER A 4 9.54 -0.38 9.15
CA SER A 4 8.56 -0.90 8.19
C SER A 4 8.32 0.18 7.14
N ILE A 5 8.31 -0.23 5.88
CA ILE A 5 8.27 0.65 4.71
C ILE A 5 6.95 0.40 3.99
N LEU A 6 6.11 1.43 3.90
CA LEU A 6 4.90 1.43 3.08
C LEU A 6 5.10 2.44 1.96
N VAL A 7 4.98 2.00 0.71
CA VAL A 7 5.03 2.88 -0.46
C VAL A 7 3.72 2.76 -1.21
N ILE A 8 3.14 3.89 -1.56
CA ILE A 8 1.89 3.97 -2.35
C ILE A 8 2.17 4.85 -3.57
N ASP A 9 1.65 4.45 -4.72
CA ASP A 9 1.78 5.18 -5.97
C ASP A 9 0.46 5.14 -6.77
N ILE A 10 0.11 6.26 -7.40
CA ILE A 10 -1.14 6.42 -8.17
C ILE A 10 -0.92 5.97 -9.61
N GLU A 11 -1.70 4.97 -10.06
CA GLU A 11 -1.67 4.55 -11.47
C GLU A 11 -2.10 5.66 -12.40
N GLY A 12 -1.33 5.86 -13.49
CA GLY A 12 -1.70 6.79 -14.55
C GLY A 12 -1.73 8.26 -14.15
N SER A 13 -0.97 8.67 -13.13
CA SER A 13 -0.87 10.06 -12.67
C SER A 13 -0.51 11.05 -13.78
N THR A 14 0.26 10.60 -14.79
CA THR A 14 0.71 11.38 -15.94
C THR A 14 -0.20 11.31 -17.17
N ALA A 15 -1.37 10.65 -17.07
CA ALA A 15 -2.32 10.55 -18.17
C ALA A 15 -2.79 11.95 -18.63
N ALA A 16 -3.03 12.13 -19.92
CA ALA A 16 -3.39 13.42 -20.51
C ALA A 16 -4.64 14.07 -19.89
N ALA A 17 -5.59 13.27 -19.41
CA ALA A 17 -6.79 13.75 -18.72
C ALA A 17 -6.52 14.29 -17.30
N ARG A 18 -5.31 14.06 -16.74
CA ARG A 18 -4.93 14.43 -15.38
C ARG A 18 -4.06 15.68 -15.36
N THR A 19 -4.69 16.83 -15.45
CA THR A 19 -4.04 18.14 -15.29
C THR A 19 -3.48 18.32 -13.87
N ASN A 20 -2.63 19.31 -13.64
CA ASN A 20 -2.07 19.57 -12.31
C ASN A 20 -3.12 19.76 -11.21
N PRO A 21 -4.24 20.50 -11.41
CA PRO A 21 -5.31 20.55 -10.41
C PRO A 21 -5.90 19.16 -10.08
N VAL A 22 -6.13 18.33 -11.10
CA VAL A 22 -6.60 16.94 -10.91
C VAL A 22 -5.60 16.11 -10.13
N ARG A 23 -4.31 16.19 -10.45
CA ARG A 23 -3.24 15.50 -9.71
C ARG A 23 -3.21 15.93 -8.24
N GLN A 24 -3.35 17.22 -7.98
CA GLN A 24 -3.42 17.76 -6.62
C GLN A 24 -4.61 17.17 -5.85
N GLU A 25 -5.78 17.10 -6.47
CA GLU A 25 -6.99 16.49 -5.88
C GLU A 25 -6.77 15.01 -5.57
N LEU A 26 -6.29 14.23 -6.55
CA LEU A 26 -6.04 12.79 -6.37
C LEU A 26 -5.02 12.51 -5.27
N ARG A 27 -3.95 13.30 -5.20
CA ARG A 27 -2.96 13.22 -4.12
C ARG A 27 -3.59 13.50 -2.76
N ALA A 28 -4.37 14.57 -2.65
CA ALA A 28 -5.08 14.90 -1.40
C ALA A 28 -6.02 13.78 -0.96
N GLN A 29 -6.70 13.11 -1.90
CA GLN A 29 -7.52 11.94 -1.60
C GLN A 29 -6.69 10.78 -1.05
N VAL A 30 -5.56 10.43 -1.68
CA VAL A 30 -4.69 9.34 -1.21
C VAL A 30 -4.17 9.63 0.21
N TYR A 31 -3.70 10.84 0.49
CA TYR A 31 -3.23 11.21 1.83
C TYR A 31 -4.34 11.13 2.87
N ARG A 32 -5.57 11.55 2.53
CA ARG A 32 -6.73 11.45 3.43
C ARG A 32 -7.09 9.99 3.71
N MET A 33 -7.18 9.16 2.66
CA MET A 33 -7.48 7.73 2.79
C MET A 33 -6.41 7.02 3.62
N LEU A 34 -5.14 7.34 3.40
CA LEU A 34 -4.03 6.78 4.16
C LEU A 34 -4.17 7.16 5.66
N GLY A 35 -4.45 8.42 5.98
CA GLY A 35 -4.65 8.85 7.36
C GLY A 35 -5.80 8.11 8.05
N VAL A 36 -6.94 7.94 7.37
CA VAL A 36 -8.07 7.15 7.90
C VAL A 36 -7.71 5.68 8.05
N ALA A 37 -6.98 5.08 7.08
CA ALA A 37 -6.55 3.68 7.17
C ALA A 37 -5.54 3.46 8.31
N MET A 38 -4.64 4.41 8.55
CA MET A 38 -3.73 4.38 9.70
C MET A 38 -4.49 4.45 11.03
N GLY A 39 -5.42 5.38 11.17
CA GLY A 39 -6.27 5.48 12.37
C GLY A 39 -7.07 4.20 12.62
N HIS A 40 -7.66 3.61 11.57
CA HIS A 40 -8.37 2.33 11.67
C HIS A 40 -7.45 1.17 12.10
N ALA A 41 -6.21 1.16 11.65
CA ALA A 41 -5.22 0.17 12.05
C ALA A 41 -4.62 0.43 13.46
N GLY A 42 -5.01 1.51 14.13
CA GLY A 42 -4.45 1.91 15.42
C GLY A 42 -3.04 2.46 15.34
N ILE A 43 -2.62 2.92 14.16
CA ILE A 43 -1.28 3.46 13.93
C ILE A 43 -1.25 4.94 14.33
N ASP A 44 -0.58 5.23 15.44
CA ASP A 44 -0.37 6.60 15.90
C ASP A 44 0.72 7.30 15.09
N GLY A 45 0.53 8.57 14.75
CA GLY A 45 1.49 9.37 14.00
C GLY A 45 2.86 9.50 14.66
N ARG A 46 2.95 9.37 16.00
CA ARG A 46 4.25 9.36 16.73
C ARG A 46 5.15 8.16 16.38
N TRP A 47 4.57 7.10 15.81
CA TRP A 47 5.31 5.91 15.37
C TRP A 47 5.67 5.96 13.88
N CYS A 48 5.52 7.12 13.27
CA CYS A 48 5.87 7.33 11.87
C CYS A 48 6.88 8.47 11.74
N ASP A 49 7.83 8.30 10.83
CA ASP A 49 8.58 9.43 10.33
C ASP A 49 7.65 10.35 9.49
N PRO A 50 7.97 11.63 9.28
CA PRO A 50 7.22 12.47 8.36
C PRO A 50 7.08 11.79 6.99
N PHE A 51 5.89 11.85 6.41
CA PHE A 51 5.65 11.26 5.09
C PHE A 51 6.54 11.91 4.04
N GLU A 52 7.21 11.08 3.25
CA GLU A 52 8.00 11.56 2.12
C GLU A 52 7.14 11.57 0.85
N ASP A 53 6.97 12.75 0.30
CA ASP A 53 6.31 12.96 -0.98
C ASP A 53 7.17 12.39 -2.12
N ARG A 54 6.54 11.57 -2.98
CA ARG A 54 7.18 10.98 -4.16
C ARG A 54 6.53 11.45 -5.47
N GLY A 55 5.93 12.65 -5.45
CA GLY A 55 5.24 13.21 -6.61
C GLY A 55 3.82 12.66 -6.78
N ASP A 56 3.64 11.53 -7.40
CA ASP A 56 2.35 10.83 -7.53
C ASP A 56 2.15 9.72 -6.48
N GLY A 57 3.06 9.64 -5.51
CA GLY A 57 3.03 8.66 -4.44
C GLY A 57 3.48 9.20 -3.10
N VAL A 58 3.49 8.33 -2.11
CA VAL A 58 3.94 8.61 -0.75
C VAL A 58 4.74 7.44 -0.20
N LEU A 59 5.84 7.76 0.48
CA LEU A 59 6.62 6.82 1.26
C LEU A 59 6.38 7.08 2.75
N VAL A 60 6.03 6.03 3.49
CA VAL A 60 5.80 6.05 4.94
C VAL A 60 6.78 5.09 5.60
N LEU A 61 7.50 5.59 6.58
CA LEU A 61 8.43 4.83 7.40
C LEU A 61 7.86 4.72 8.81
N LEU A 62 7.62 3.48 9.26
CA LEU A 62 7.03 3.18 10.55
C LEU A 62 8.08 2.61 11.51
N HIS A 63 8.04 3.06 12.75
CA HIS A 63 8.98 2.65 13.78
C HIS A 63 8.74 1.19 14.22
N PRO A 64 9.80 0.45 14.58
CA PRO A 64 9.69 -0.91 15.08
C PRO A 64 9.35 -0.89 16.58
N VAL A 65 8.09 -0.66 16.90
CA VAL A 65 7.60 -0.65 18.29
C VAL A 65 6.65 -1.83 18.51
N ASP A 66 6.54 -2.32 19.74
CA ASP A 66 5.73 -3.50 20.06
C ASP A 66 4.24 -3.27 19.83
N GLU A 67 3.78 -2.01 20.00
CA GLU A 67 2.39 -1.60 19.76
C GLU A 67 2.01 -1.61 18.27
N LEU A 68 3.01 -1.67 17.37
CA LEU A 68 2.80 -1.66 15.92
C LEU A 68 3.38 -2.92 15.27
N PRO A 69 2.82 -4.12 15.51
CA PRO A 69 3.22 -5.30 14.78
C PRO A 69 2.93 -5.13 13.28
N LYS A 70 3.86 -5.58 12.45
CA LYS A 70 3.77 -5.43 10.98
C LYS A 70 2.53 -6.10 10.38
N THR A 71 1.92 -7.06 11.11
CA THR A 71 0.66 -7.70 10.72
C THR A 71 -0.46 -6.67 10.52
N LEU A 72 -0.51 -5.60 11.31
CA LEU A 72 -1.53 -4.54 11.19
C LEU A 72 -1.51 -3.84 9.83
N LEU A 73 -0.34 -3.76 9.18
CA LEU A 73 -0.24 -3.19 7.83
C LEU A 73 -1.01 -4.03 6.81
N LEU A 74 -0.95 -5.35 6.94
CA LEU A 74 -1.55 -6.29 5.99
C LEU A 74 -2.99 -6.67 6.36
N SER A 75 -3.31 -6.78 7.67
CA SER A 75 -4.62 -7.21 8.15
C SER A 75 -5.62 -6.06 8.32
N ARG A 76 -5.16 -4.83 8.53
CA ARG A 76 -6.04 -3.67 8.80
C ARG A 76 -5.83 -2.50 7.86
N LEU A 77 -4.58 -1.99 7.75
CA LEU A 77 -4.32 -0.77 6.98
C LEU A 77 -4.61 -0.95 5.49
N VAL A 78 -3.99 -1.95 4.84
CA VAL A 78 -4.16 -2.17 3.39
C VAL A 78 -5.59 -2.55 3.02
N PRO A 79 -6.30 -3.44 3.74
CA PRO A 79 -7.71 -3.69 3.48
C PRO A 79 -8.59 -2.44 3.62
N LYS A 80 -8.39 -1.63 4.66
CA LYS A 80 -9.14 -0.37 4.83
C LYS A 80 -8.88 0.63 3.70
N LEU A 81 -7.64 0.78 3.29
CA LEU A 81 -7.28 1.62 2.14
C LEU A 81 -7.96 1.12 0.85
N ALA A 82 -7.93 -0.19 0.61
CA ALA A 82 -8.57 -0.79 -0.56
C ALA A 82 -10.10 -0.56 -0.56
N HIS A 83 -10.75 -0.73 0.59
CA HIS A 83 -12.18 -0.46 0.76
C HIS A 83 -12.52 1.00 0.44
N GLN A 84 -11.80 1.96 1.00
CA GLN A 84 -12.00 3.38 0.73
C GLN A 84 -11.83 3.75 -0.75
N LEU A 85 -10.89 3.09 -1.45
CA LEU A 85 -10.73 3.27 -2.90
C LEU A 85 -11.94 2.73 -3.68
N VAL A 86 -12.52 1.61 -3.24
CA VAL A 86 -13.75 1.07 -3.83
C VAL A 86 -14.91 2.05 -3.65
N GLU A 87 -15.13 2.52 -2.43
CA GLU A 87 -16.19 3.49 -2.12
C GLU A 87 -16.04 4.80 -2.90
N TYR A 88 -14.82 5.35 -2.93
CA TYR A 88 -14.52 6.56 -3.67
C TYR A 88 -14.84 6.40 -5.17
N ASN A 89 -14.34 5.34 -5.80
CA ASN A 89 -14.58 5.10 -7.22
C ASN A 89 -16.05 4.80 -7.54
N ALA A 90 -16.76 4.14 -6.64
CA ALA A 90 -18.20 3.87 -6.79
C ALA A 90 -19.03 5.16 -6.74
N GLY A 91 -18.62 6.14 -5.91
CA GLY A 91 -19.27 7.45 -5.80
C GLY A 91 -19.03 8.38 -6.99
N LEU A 92 -18.05 8.08 -7.87
CA LEU A 92 -17.75 8.92 -9.02
C LEU A 92 -18.77 8.71 -10.17
N PRO A 93 -19.30 9.80 -10.75
CA PRO A 93 -20.03 9.74 -12.01
C PRO A 93 -19.18 9.07 -13.11
N ALA A 94 -19.82 8.30 -13.99
CA ALA A 94 -19.11 7.56 -15.05
C ALA A 94 -18.22 8.47 -15.93
N ALA A 95 -18.67 9.69 -16.21
CA ALA A 95 -17.94 10.68 -17.01
C ALA A 95 -16.65 11.19 -16.30
N GLU A 96 -16.61 11.17 -14.96
CA GLU A 96 -15.47 11.63 -14.17
C GLU A 96 -14.43 10.54 -13.90
N ARG A 97 -14.80 9.26 -14.01
CA ARG A 97 -13.90 8.14 -13.72
C ARG A 97 -12.58 8.15 -14.49
N PRO A 98 -12.52 8.49 -15.78
CA PRO A 98 -11.24 8.55 -16.50
C PRO A 98 -10.28 9.59 -15.92
N ARG A 99 -10.80 10.65 -15.33
CA ARG A 99 -10.04 11.79 -14.78
C ARG A 99 -9.76 11.62 -13.29
N LEU A 100 -10.77 11.28 -12.50
CA LEU A 100 -10.73 11.24 -11.04
C LEU A 100 -10.63 9.83 -10.45
N GLY A 101 -10.84 8.78 -11.23
CA GLY A 101 -10.75 7.40 -10.72
C GLY A 101 -9.37 7.11 -10.11
N LEU A 102 -9.35 6.58 -8.89
CA LEU A 102 -8.13 6.25 -8.16
C LEU A 102 -7.84 4.76 -8.21
N ARG A 103 -6.67 4.43 -8.67
CA ARG A 103 -6.09 3.09 -8.60
C ARG A 103 -4.66 3.22 -8.11
N VAL A 104 -4.25 2.37 -7.18
CA VAL A 104 -2.94 2.48 -6.53
C VAL A 104 -2.18 1.17 -6.51
N ARG A 105 -0.86 1.27 -6.56
CA ARG A 105 0.07 0.20 -6.21
C ARG A 105 0.56 0.45 -4.80
N VAL A 106 0.64 -0.60 -4.01
CA VAL A 106 1.12 -0.55 -2.63
C VAL A 106 2.23 -1.55 -2.44
N VAL A 107 3.29 -1.17 -1.76
CA VAL A 107 4.36 -2.08 -1.33
C VAL A 107 4.51 -2.02 0.18
N VAL A 108 4.62 -3.19 0.81
CA VAL A 108 5.02 -3.33 2.21
C VAL A 108 6.33 -4.12 2.26
N HIS A 109 7.33 -3.50 2.89
CA HIS A 109 8.65 -4.07 3.15
C HIS A 109 9.11 -3.70 4.57
N ALA A 110 10.20 -4.27 5.03
CA ALA A 110 10.89 -3.86 6.26
C ALA A 110 12.39 -4.09 6.12
N GLY A 111 13.17 -3.15 6.63
CA GLY A 111 14.64 -3.26 6.57
C GLY A 111 15.33 -2.04 7.15
N GLU A 112 16.65 -2.04 7.01
CA GLU A 112 17.49 -0.93 7.47
C GLU A 112 17.37 0.26 6.53
N VAL A 113 17.02 1.41 7.09
CA VAL A 113 16.91 2.70 6.41
C VAL A 113 17.92 3.68 7.01
N HIS A 114 18.55 4.46 6.17
CA HIS A 114 19.38 5.57 6.54
C HIS A 114 18.66 6.89 6.22
N ARG A 115 18.95 7.93 7.00
CA ARG A 115 18.38 9.26 6.79
C ARG A 115 19.45 10.32 6.96
N ASP A 116 19.45 11.30 6.07
CA ASP A 116 20.23 12.53 6.15
C ASP A 116 19.31 13.75 5.96
N GLU A 117 19.90 14.92 5.73
CA GLU A 117 19.18 16.17 5.47
C GLU A 117 18.36 16.17 4.18
N ASN A 118 18.67 15.26 3.24
CA ASN A 118 18.03 15.17 1.93
C ASN A 118 16.91 14.11 1.89
N GLY A 119 16.72 13.32 2.96
CA GLY A 119 15.66 12.32 3.05
C GLY A 119 16.13 10.94 3.47
N CYS A 120 15.37 9.90 3.11
CA CYS A 120 15.73 8.52 3.42
C CYS A 120 16.35 7.80 2.22
N PHE A 121 17.29 6.89 2.51
CA PHE A 121 17.98 6.07 1.51
C PHE A 121 18.39 4.72 2.10
N GLY A 122 18.81 3.81 1.22
CA GLY A 122 19.34 2.49 1.58
C GLY A 122 18.71 1.37 0.78
N GLU A 123 19.32 0.18 0.82
CA GLU A 123 18.90 -0.98 0.03
C GLU A 123 17.44 -1.37 0.27
N ALA A 124 16.93 -1.18 1.50
CA ALA A 124 15.54 -1.46 1.82
C ALA A 124 14.57 -0.49 1.11
N VAL A 125 14.90 0.79 1.03
CA VAL A 125 14.12 1.78 0.27
C VAL A 125 14.16 1.45 -1.22
N ASP A 126 15.35 1.13 -1.74
CA ASP A 126 15.53 0.75 -3.14
C ASP A 126 14.71 -0.50 -3.50
N LEU A 127 14.69 -1.51 -2.61
CA LEU A 127 13.90 -2.71 -2.82
C LEU A 127 12.40 -2.40 -2.89
N ALA A 128 11.90 -1.60 -1.95
CA ALA A 128 10.49 -1.20 -1.96
C ALA A 128 10.12 -0.46 -3.25
N CYS A 129 10.94 0.48 -3.69
CA CYS A 129 10.74 1.22 -4.94
C CYS A 129 10.83 0.30 -6.17
N ARG A 130 11.77 -0.64 -6.21
CA ARG A 130 11.90 -1.62 -7.33
C ARG A 130 10.71 -2.56 -7.42
N LEU A 131 10.17 -3.01 -6.28
CA LEU A 131 8.94 -3.81 -6.25
C LEU A 131 7.76 -3.01 -6.79
N LEU A 132 7.63 -1.74 -6.36
CA LEU A 132 6.57 -0.82 -6.81
C LEU A 132 6.61 -0.59 -8.33
N ASP A 133 7.82 -0.42 -8.87
CA ASP A 133 8.04 -0.16 -10.30
C ASP A 133 8.02 -1.40 -11.18
N SER A 134 7.91 -2.58 -10.59
CA SER A 134 7.92 -3.83 -11.33
C SER A 134 6.85 -3.86 -12.44
N PRO A 135 7.20 -4.24 -13.68
CA PRO A 135 6.24 -4.39 -14.77
C PRO A 135 5.10 -5.35 -14.44
N LYS A 136 5.38 -6.41 -13.69
CA LYS A 136 4.39 -7.39 -13.24
C LYS A 136 3.37 -6.79 -12.27
N LEU A 137 3.80 -5.97 -11.31
CA LEU A 137 2.89 -5.29 -10.40
C LEU A 137 2.00 -4.30 -11.15
N LYS A 138 2.58 -3.54 -12.07
CA LYS A 138 1.87 -2.62 -12.97
C LYS A 138 0.84 -3.36 -13.83
N GLN A 139 1.20 -4.52 -14.37
CA GLN A 139 0.31 -5.39 -15.14
C GLN A 139 -0.81 -5.94 -14.25
N GLY A 140 -0.49 -6.46 -13.06
CA GLY A 140 -1.49 -6.99 -12.12
C GLY A 140 -2.57 -5.98 -11.77
N LEU A 141 -2.21 -4.69 -11.57
CA LEU A 141 -3.21 -3.66 -11.36
C LEU A 141 -4.06 -3.44 -12.61
N ARG A 142 -3.46 -3.29 -13.79
CA ARG A 142 -4.21 -3.06 -15.05
C ARG A 142 -5.21 -4.16 -15.38
N GLU A 143 -4.86 -5.41 -15.12
CA GLU A 143 -5.69 -6.59 -15.41
C GLU A 143 -6.75 -6.86 -14.33
N SER A 144 -6.61 -6.23 -13.17
CA SER A 144 -7.53 -6.41 -12.05
C SER A 144 -8.70 -5.40 -12.10
N PRO A 145 -9.91 -5.80 -11.74
CA PRO A 145 -11.00 -4.87 -11.46
C PRO A 145 -10.83 -4.13 -10.13
N ALA A 146 -9.97 -4.62 -9.22
CA ALA A 146 -9.72 -3.99 -7.93
C ALA A 146 -8.92 -2.69 -8.09
N PRO A 147 -9.19 -1.66 -7.29
CA PRO A 147 -8.49 -0.38 -7.36
C PRO A 147 -7.13 -0.40 -6.66
N LEU A 148 -6.73 -1.51 -6.05
CA LEU A 148 -5.47 -1.66 -5.35
C LEU A 148 -4.81 -3.00 -5.70
N VAL A 149 -3.50 -2.98 -5.91
CA VAL A 149 -2.63 -4.16 -5.89
C VAL A 149 -1.56 -3.97 -4.83
N LEU A 150 -1.33 -5.01 -4.04
CA LEU A 150 -0.31 -5.05 -3.00
C LEU A 150 0.87 -5.91 -3.45
N ALA A 151 2.08 -5.43 -3.24
CA ALA A 151 3.27 -6.25 -3.23
C ALA A 151 3.87 -6.30 -1.83
N VAL A 152 4.35 -7.46 -1.43
CA VAL A 152 5.17 -7.61 -0.23
C VAL A 152 6.53 -8.19 -0.61
N SER A 153 7.58 -7.80 0.11
CA SER A 153 8.89 -8.40 -0.06
C SER A 153 8.92 -9.85 0.45
N GLU A 154 9.92 -10.58 0.04
CA GLU A 154 10.19 -11.94 0.52
C GLU A 154 10.30 -11.99 2.05
N ASP A 155 10.95 -11.00 2.66
CA ASP A 155 11.09 -10.91 4.12
C ASP A 155 9.74 -10.78 4.83
N ILE A 156 8.83 -9.96 4.28
CA ILE A 156 7.46 -9.82 4.80
C ILE A 156 6.64 -11.09 4.57
N TYR A 157 6.78 -11.74 3.42
CA TYR A 157 6.08 -12.98 3.15
C TYR A 157 6.49 -14.09 4.13
N TRP A 158 7.79 -14.36 4.26
CA TRP A 158 8.29 -15.42 5.11
C TRP A 158 8.15 -15.13 6.60
N GLY A 159 8.26 -13.86 7.01
CA GLY A 159 8.14 -13.47 8.42
C GLY A 159 6.71 -13.31 8.91
N ILE A 160 5.74 -13.02 8.02
CA ILE A 160 4.38 -12.64 8.42
C ILE A 160 3.32 -13.40 7.61
N VAL A 161 3.28 -13.21 6.28
CA VAL A 161 2.17 -13.67 5.45
C VAL A 161 1.96 -15.17 5.54
N ARG A 162 3.03 -15.96 5.42
CA ARG A 162 2.99 -17.43 5.45
C ARG A 162 2.35 -18.02 6.71
N HIS A 163 2.34 -17.24 7.80
CA HIS A 163 1.83 -17.71 9.09
C HIS A 163 0.32 -17.48 9.26
N GLY A 164 -0.31 -16.69 8.39
CA GLY A 164 -1.76 -16.50 8.40
C GLY A 164 -2.30 -15.73 9.62
N TYR A 165 -1.48 -14.87 10.25
CA TYR A 165 -1.92 -14.07 11.40
C TYR A 165 -3.06 -13.12 11.02
N ASP A 166 -3.97 -12.87 11.95
CA ASP A 166 -5.02 -11.84 11.86
C ASP A 166 -5.84 -11.89 10.56
N GLY A 167 -6.13 -13.10 10.06
CA GLY A 167 -6.93 -13.29 8.84
C GLY A 167 -6.14 -13.08 7.53
N ILE A 168 -4.83 -12.86 7.58
CA ILE A 168 -3.98 -12.83 6.39
C ILE A 168 -4.01 -14.21 5.72
N CYS A 169 -4.41 -14.27 4.44
CA CYS A 169 -4.54 -15.52 3.70
C CYS A 169 -3.28 -15.78 2.84
N PRO A 170 -2.38 -16.71 3.22
CA PRO A 170 -1.12 -16.93 2.50
C PRO A 170 -1.31 -17.32 1.03
N SER A 171 -2.35 -18.11 0.73
CA SER A 171 -2.63 -18.57 -0.64
C SER A 171 -3.07 -17.46 -1.61
N ALA A 172 -3.44 -16.29 -1.07
CA ALA A 172 -3.79 -15.12 -1.88
C ALA A 172 -2.56 -14.34 -2.38
N TYR A 173 -1.36 -14.71 -1.94
CA TYR A 173 -0.10 -14.04 -2.32
C TYR A 173 0.68 -14.90 -3.32
N GLN A 174 0.90 -14.38 -4.53
CA GLN A 174 1.59 -15.09 -5.61
C GLN A 174 3.06 -14.63 -5.75
N PRO A 175 4.05 -15.53 -5.90
CA PRO A 175 5.47 -15.20 -5.99
C PRO A 175 5.87 -14.66 -7.38
N ASP A 176 5.16 -13.65 -7.88
CA ASP A 176 5.25 -13.21 -9.27
C ASP A 176 6.27 -12.11 -9.53
N LEU A 177 6.82 -11.49 -8.47
CA LEU A 177 7.77 -10.40 -8.63
C LEU A 177 9.21 -10.88 -8.51
N ARG A 178 10.05 -10.40 -9.41
CA ARG A 178 11.51 -10.58 -9.36
C ARG A 178 12.17 -9.26 -9.74
N VAL A 179 12.91 -8.70 -8.80
CA VAL A 179 13.65 -7.46 -8.98
C VAL A 179 15.12 -7.65 -8.65
N SER A 180 15.97 -6.73 -9.07
CA SER A 180 17.39 -6.74 -8.74
C SER A 180 17.75 -5.50 -7.94
N VAL A 181 18.39 -5.70 -6.77
CA VAL A 181 18.87 -4.64 -5.91
C VAL A 181 20.27 -5.02 -5.40
N GLY A 182 21.23 -4.11 -5.47
CA GLY A 182 22.61 -4.38 -5.05
C GLY A 182 23.25 -5.57 -5.76
N GLY A 183 22.89 -5.83 -7.04
CA GLY A 183 23.37 -6.98 -7.79
C GLY A 183 22.73 -8.32 -7.40
N ARG A 184 21.80 -8.36 -6.45
CA ARG A 184 21.11 -9.56 -5.99
C ARG A 184 19.69 -9.62 -6.51
N ARG A 185 19.25 -10.82 -6.92
CA ARG A 185 17.83 -11.06 -7.23
C ARG A 185 17.05 -11.17 -5.93
N ARG A 186 15.93 -10.43 -5.86
CA ARG A 186 15.00 -10.41 -4.73
C ARG A 186 13.62 -10.79 -5.24
N GLN A 187 12.93 -11.62 -4.48
CA GLN A 187 11.56 -12.02 -4.79
C GLN A 187 10.57 -11.12 -4.07
N GLY A 188 9.42 -10.90 -4.69
CA GLY A 188 8.27 -10.28 -4.05
C GLY A 188 7.00 -11.07 -4.37
N TYR A 189 5.98 -10.87 -3.57
CA TYR A 189 4.69 -11.56 -3.67
C TYR A 189 3.60 -10.54 -3.94
N VAL A 190 2.71 -10.86 -4.86
CA VAL A 190 1.58 -10.00 -5.25
C VAL A 190 0.29 -10.51 -4.63
N HIS A 191 -0.50 -9.60 -4.12
CA HIS A 191 -1.85 -9.83 -3.66
C HIS A 191 -2.78 -8.78 -4.26
N VAL A 192 -3.92 -9.23 -4.81
CA VAL A 192 -5.01 -8.37 -5.24
C VAL A 192 -6.16 -8.57 -4.28
N PRO A 193 -6.48 -7.58 -3.42
CA PRO A 193 -7.60 -7.69 -2.49
C PRO A 193 -8.93 -7.91 -3.23
N SER A 194 -9.68 -8.92 -2.85
CA SER A 194 -11.02 -9.17 -3.40
C SER A 194 -12.00 -8.12 -2.89
N VAL A 195 -12.73 -7.46 -3.78
CA VAL A 195 -13.77 -6.48 -3.44
C VAL A 195 -14.83 -7.10 -2.52
N VAL A 196 -15.17 -8.36 -2.72
CA VAL A 196 -16.15 -9.10 -1.89
C VAL A 196 -15.61 -9.30 -0.47
N GLN A 197 -14.32 -9.64 -0.32
CA GLN A 197 -13.68 -9.80 1.00
C GLN A 197 -13.58 -8.47 1.75
N LEU A 198 -13.35 -7.37 1.03
CA LEU A 198 -13.25 -6.03 1.61
C LEU A 198 -14.60 -5.59 2.21
N MET A 199 -15.71 -5.85 1.54
CA MET A 199 -17.06 -5.52 2.04
C MET A 199 -17.49 -6.41 3.21
N ALA A 200 -17.04 -7.66 3.28
CA ALA A 200 -17.34 -8.59 4.37
C ALA A 200 -16.57 -8.26 5.66
N ALA A 201 -15.32 -7.82 5.54
CA ALA A 201 -14.48 -7.47 6.69
C ALA A 201 -14.99 -6.24 7.46
N ASP A 202 -15.51 -5.22 6.77
CA ASP A 202 -16.09 -4.04 7.42
C ASP A 202 -17.44 -4.36 8.12
N ALA A 203 -18.22 -5.30 7.59
CA ALA A 203 -19.47 -5.74 8.23
C ALA A 203 -19.20 -6.45 9.56
N ALA A 204 -18.11 -7.22 9.64
CA ALA A 204 -17.70 -7.90 10.88
C ALA A 204 -17.14 -6.88 11.92
N ALA A 205 -16.33 -5.92 11.49
CA ALA A 205 -15.76 -4.91 12.38
C ALA A 205 -16.81 -3.95 12.99
N LEU A 206 -17.93 -3.72 12.29
CA LEU A 206 -19.07 -2.94 12.81
C LEU A 206 -19.85 -3.71 13.88
N GLN A 207 -19.86 -5.03 13.87
CA GLN A 207 -20.53 -5.86 14.87
C GLN A 207 -19.75 -5.94 16.18
N ASP A 208 -18.43 -5.95 16.14
CA ASP A 208 -17.56 -5.99 17.32
C ASP A 208 -17.50 -4.65 18.11
N HIS A 209 -17.96 -3.53 17.51
CA HIS A 209 -18.04 -2.22 18.18
C HIS A 209 -19.39 -1.95 18.88
N VAL A 210 -20.37 -2.84 18.72
CA VAL A 210 -21.74 -2.72 19.29
C VAL A 210 -21.95 -3.72 20.46
N ALA A 211 -20.98 -4.58 20.72
CA ALA A 211 -20.98 -5.52 21.84
C ALA A 211 -20.08 -5.03 22.98
#